data_924d676103050aa1d9daf6b5669ab436
#
_entry.id   924d676103050aa1d9daf6b5669ab436
#
_cell.length_a   1.000
_cell.length_b   1.000
_cell.length_c   1.000
_cell.angle_alpha   90.00
_cell.angle_beta   90.00
_cell.angle_gamma   90.00
#
_symmetry.space_group_name_H-M   'P 1'
#
loop_
_entity.id
_entity.type
_entity.pdbx_description
1 polymer ?
#
loop_
_entity_poly.entity_id
_entity_poly.type
_entity_poly.pdbx_seq_one_letter_code
_entity_poly.pdbx_strand_id
1 'polypeptide(L)'
;VVLEDDDVPAVSFFSFCKEMLDKYENDERVVMISGFNTDEVSTDTPHDYFFTQAFSIWGWASWARVVNNWDEHYDWLDSPPDVEKIERMVEKHHLRKDMLPMCRAHKAQGKAFYETIFWAYKTLHEGLAIMPARNMVNNLGNEAEESTHYAGTLKCMPRDLRRQFTMRRFEIDFPLRHPSEVKEDTAYKDRLYRRNAWGHPWIKVMHSLEELMLNLRYGNLRFIKDAMANRARILIRQLASPE
;
A
#
# COMPACT_ATOMS: atom_id res chain seq x y z
N VAL A 1 0.98 -3.41 -17.47
CA VAL A 1 0.30 -4.13 -16.37
C VAL A 1 1.31 -5.01 -15.67
N VAL A 2 1.33 -4.98 -14.36
CA VAL A 2 2.22 -5.77 -13.50
C VAL A 2 1.36 -6.58 -12.53
N LEU A 3 1.69 -7.86 -12.42
CA LEU A 3 1.14 -8.81 -11.47
C LEU A 3 2.31 -9.50 -10.78
N GLU A 4 2.23 -9.70 -9.48
CA GLU A 4 3.15 -10.56 -8.74
C GLU A 4 2.73 -12.03 -8.94
N ASP A 5 3.61 -12.97 -8.61
CA ASP A 5 3.40 -14.41 -8.84
C ASP A 5 2.26 -15.00 -7.99
N ASP A 6 1.85 -14.29 -6.95
CA ASP A 6 0.75 -14.60 -6.04
C ASP A 6 -0.51 -13.76 -6.28
N ASP A 7 -0.50 -12.86 -7.27
CA ASP A 7 -1.66 -12.07 -7.64
C ASP A 7 -2.61 -12.84 -8.57
N VAL A 8 -3.89 -12.87 -8.21
CA VAL A 8 -4.96 -13.50 -9.00
C VAL A 8 -5.98 -12.44 -9.43
N PRO A 9 -5.89 -11.92 -10.67
CA PRO A 9 -6.80 -10.91 -11.19
C PRO A 9 -8.15 -11.51 -11.63
N ALA A 10 -9.19 -10.67 -11.65
CA ALA A 10 -10.39 -10.88 -12.44
C ALA A 10 -10.03 -10.81 -13.94
N VAL A 11 -10.75 -11.53 -14.80
CA VAL A 11 -10.47 -11.50 -16.25
C VAL A 11 -10.70 -10.09 -16.79
N SER A 12 -11.73 -9.40 -16.35
CA SER A 12 -12.05 -8.02 -16.73
C SER A 12 -11.02 -6.97 -16.26
N PHE A 13 -10.10 -7.32 -15.35
CA PHE A 13 -9.04 -6.41 -14.90
C PHE A 13 -8.15 -5.95 -16.07
N PHE A 14 -7.85 -6.84 -17.02
CA PHE A 14 -7.03 -6.47 -18.17
C PHE A 14 -7.74 -5.47 -19.10
N SER A 15 -9.04 -5.67 -19.35
CA SER A 15 -9.85 -4.73 -20.13
C SER A 15 -10.02 -3.40 -19.40
N PHE A 16 -10.20 -3.44 -18.06
CA PHE A 16 -10.23 -2.26 -17.22
C PHE A 16 -8.92 -1.48 -17.32
N CYS A 17 -7.77 -2.15 -17.15
CA CYS A 17 -6.47 -1.50 -17.29
C CYS A 17 -6.29 -0.87 -18.68
N LYS A 18 -6.66 -1.60 -19.75
CA LYS A 18 -6.56 -1.08 -21.11
C LYS A 18 -7.36 0.21 -21.29
N GLU A 19 -8.64 0.21 -20.90
CA GLU A 19 -9.51 1.38 -21.03
C GLU A 19 -9.00 2.58 -20.21
N MET A 20 -8.51 2.33 -18.99
CA MET A 20 -7.94 3.39 -18.14
C MET A 20 -6.63 3.93 -18.71
N LEU A 21 -5.75 3.05 -19.21
CA LEU A 21 -4.49 3.45 -19.85
C LEU A 21 -4.74 4.33 -21.06
N ASP A 22 -5.68 3.94 -21.93
CA ASP A 22 -6.05 4.71 -23.12
C ASP A 22 -6.70 6.06 -22.75
N LYS A 23 -7.64 6.04 -21.78
CA LYS A 23 -8.42 7.24 -21.39
C LYS A 23 -7.57 8.31 -20.72
N TYR A 24 -6.63 7.92 -19.86
CA TYR A 24 -5.81 8.85 -19.07
C TYR A 24 -4.35 8.92 -19.51
N GLU A 25 -4.07 8.54 -20.76
CA GLU A 25 -2.71 8.55 -21.34
C GLU A 25 -2.03 9.92 -21.16
N ASN A 26 -2.77 11.00 -21.39
CA ASN A 26 -2.26 12.37 -21.38
C ASN A 26 -2.68 13.17 -20.12
N ASP A 27 -3.28 12.54 -19.12
CA ASP A 27 -3.61 13.20 -17.86
C ASP A 27 -2.52 12.97 -16.81
N GLU A 28 -1.64 13.96 -16.64
CA GLU A 28 -0.50 13.90 -15.73
C GLU A 28 -0.89 13.74 -14.25
N ARG A 29 -2.14 14.08 -13.89
CA ARG A 29 -2.66 13.90 -12.52
C ARG A 29 -2.84 12.43 -12.17
N VAL A 30 -2.99 11.57 -13.17
CA VAL A 30 -3.24 10.13 -12.98
C VAL A 30 -1.96 9.36 -13.26
N VAL A 31 -1.44 8.68 -12.24
CA VAL A 31 -0.11 8.06 -12.31
C VAL A 31 -0.12 6.54 -12.13
N MET A 32 -1.24 5.97 -11.69
CA MET A 32 -1.34 4.54 -11.43
C MET A 32 -2.78 4.04 -11.58
N ILE A 33 -2.92 2.80 -11.96
CA ILE A 33 -4.16 2.02 -11.92
C ILE A 33 -3.92 0.88 -10.93
N SER A 34 -4.72 0.78 -9.88
CA SER A 34 -4.66 -0.29 -8.88
C SER A 34 -5.77 -1.30 -9.11
N GLY A 35 -5.50 -2.59 -8.92
CA GLY A 35 -6.52 -3.64 -9.03
C GLY A 35 -7.14 -4.02 -7.69
N PHE A 36 -6.43 -3.77 -6.59
CA PHE A 36 -6.85 -4.20 -5.25
C PHE A 36 -7.54 -3.07 -4.48
N ASN A 37 -8.83 -3.23 -4.22
CA ASN A 37 -9.62 -2.31 -3.39
C ASN A 37 -9.77 -2.87 -1.97
N THR A 38 -9.18 -2.19 -0.98
CA THR A 38 -9.17 -2.63 0.43
C THR A 38 -10.53 -2.56 1.13
N ASP A 39 -11.53 -1.89 0.55
CA ASP A 39 -12.92 -1.92 1.04
C ASP A 39 -13.68 -3.14 0.54
N GLU A 40 -13.12 -3.90 -0.41
CA GLU A 40 -13.76 -4.95 -1.19
C GLU A 40 -14.82 -4.41 -2.16
N VAL A 41 -15.73 -3.58 -1.67
CA VAL A 41 -16.73 -2.83 -2.45
C VAL A 41 -16.85 -1.45 -1.83
N SER A 42 -16.53 -0.41 -2.60
CA SER A 42 -16.78 0.99 -2.24
C SER A 42 -18.20 1.36 -2.67
N THR A 43 -19.06 1.65 -1.69
CA THR A 43 -20.48 1.97 -1.91
C THR A 43 -20.77 3.46 -1.94
N ASP A 44 -19.79 4.28 -1.67
CA ASP A 44 -19.86 5.75 -1.62
C ASP A 44 -19.60 6.43 -2.96
N THR A 45 -19.39 5.65 -4.03
CA THR A 45 -19.31 6.13 -5.40
C THR A 45 -20.36 5.49 -6.30
N PRO A 46 -21.02 6.25 -7.20
CA PRO A 46 -21.92 5.71 -8.22
C PRO A 46 -21.18 5.20 -9.47
N HIS A 47 -19.87 5.40 -9.54
CA HIS A 47 -19.01 5.08 -10.67
C HIS A 47 -18.33 3.73 -10.47
N ASP A 48 -17.76 3.18 -11.53
CA ASP A 48 -17.08 1.88 -11.48
C ASP A 48 -15.64 1.99 -10.97
N TYR A 49 -15.14 3.23 -10.83
CA TYR A 49 -13.85 3.54 -10.23
C TYR A 49 -13.84 5.00 -9.69
N PHE A 50 -12.81 5.33 -8.96
CA PHE A 50 -12.57 6.66 -8.39
C PHE A 50 -11.07 6.95 -8.32
N PHE A 51 -10.70 8.19 -7.95
CA PHE A 51 -9.30 8.61 -7.84
C PHE A 51 -8.93 8.83 -6.39
N THR A 52 -7.72 8.44 -6.02
CA THR A 52 -7.22 8.59 -4.65
C THR A 52 -5.70 8.58 -4.61
N GLN A 53 -5.13 9.22 -3.61
CA GLN A 53 -3.70 9.05 -3.33
C GLN A 53 -3.38 7.69 -2.67
N ALA A 54 -4.36 6.99 -2.15
CA ALA A 54 -4.17 5.62 -1.70
C ALA A 54 -4.01 4.67 -2.89
N PHE A 55 -3.28 3.57 -2.70
CA PHE A 55 -3.06 2.56 -3.73
C PHE A 55 -2.66 1.23 -3.11
N SER A 56 -2.67 0.19 -3.94
CA SER A 56 -2.08 -1.11 -3.65
C SER A 56 -1.20 -1.54 -4.82
N ILE A 57 -0.16 -2.30 -4.53
CA ILE A 57 0.72 -2.92 -5.53
C ILE A 57 0.24 -4.32 -5.96
N TRP A 58 -0.82 -4.85 -5.36
CA TRP A 58 -1.41 -6.11 -5.78
C TRP A 58 -2.20 -5.91 -7.07
N GLY A 59 -1.56 -6.25 -8.19
CA GLY A 59 -2.06 -6.01 -9.53
C GLY A 59 -2.22 -4.51 -9.86
N TRP A 60 -1.33 -3.99 -10.67
CA TRP A 60 -1.32 -2.58 -11.02
C TRP A 60 -0.94 -2.34 -12.48
N ALA A 61 -1.24 -1.15 -12.98
CA ALA A 61 -0.76 -0.66 -14.26
C ALA A 61 -0.34 0.80 -14.16
N SER A 62 0.54 1.21 -15.07
CA SER A 62 0.99 2.60 -15.17
C SER A 62 1.48 2.89 -16.60
N TRP A 63 1.91 4.11 -16.85
CA TRP A 63 2.40 4.61 -18.13
C TRP A 63 3.91 4.73 -18.14
N ALA A 64 4.50 4.63 -19.33
CA ALA A 64 5.94 4.84 -19.52
C ALA A 64 6.39 6.21 -18.99
N ARG A 65 5.53 7.27 -19.14
CA ARG A 65 5.80 8.61 -18.59
C ARG A 65 5.97 8.64 -17.08
N VAL A 66 5.42 7.67 -16.35
CA VAL A 66 5.56 7.53 -14.89
C VAL A 66 6.75 6.65 -14.57
N VAL A 67 6.77 5.43 -15.12
CA VAL A 67 7.77 4.39 -14.78
C VAL A 67 9.19 4.80 -15.20
N ASN A 68 9.34 5.51 -16.32
CA ASN A 68 10.65 5.99 -16.77
C ASN A 68 11.18 7.21 -15.97
N ASN A 69 10.31 7.82 -15.14
CA ASN A 69 10.65 9.01 -14.34
C ASN A 69 10.54 8.78 -12.82
N TRP A 70 10.21 7.58 -12.39
CA TRP A 70 10.25 7.28 -10.97
C TRP A 70 11.68 7.12 -10.46
N ASP A 71 11.87 7.27 -9.16
CA ASP A 71 13.18 7.14 -8.52
C ASP A 71 13.28 5.81 -7.77
N GLU A 72 13.79 4.78 -8.45
CA GLU A 72 13.98 3.43 -7.89
C GLU A 72 15.19 3.34 -6.93
N HIS A 73 16.07 4.36 -6.94
CA HIS A 73 17.24 4.42 -6.08
C HIS A 73 17.02 5.28 -4.84
N TYR A 74 15.84 5.90 -4.71
CA TYR A 74 15.50 6.81 -3.61
C TYR A 74 16.47 7.99 -3.48
N ASP A 75 16.97 8.52 -4.60
CA ASP A 75 17.93 9.63 -4.62
C ASP A 75 17.31 10.93 -4.08
N TRP A 76 15.99 11.06 -4.16
CA TRP A 76 15.24 12.14 -3.54
C TRP A 76 15.49 12.26 -2.02
N LEU A 77 15.86 11.18 -1.33
CA LEU A 77 16.20 11.20 0.11
C LEU A 77 17.50 11.99 0.39
N ASP A 78 18.37 12.13 -0.60
CA ASP A 78 19.60 12.89 -0.51
C ASP A 78 19.41 14.34 -1.02
N SER A 79 18.22 14.69 -1.49
CA SER A 79 17.81 16.02 -1.95
C SER A 79 17.01 16.73 -0.85
N PRO A 80 17.61 17.68 -0.08
CA PRO A 80 16.88 18.40 0.95
C PRO A 80 15.58 19.06 0.46
N PRO A 81 15.53 19.69 -0.74
CA PRO A 81 14.29 20.26 -1.27
C PRO A 81 13.18 19.25 -1.47
N ASP A 82 13.49 18.02 -1.92
CA ASP A 82 12.49 16.98 -2.14
C ASP A 82 11.98 16.39 -0.81
N VAL A 83 12.87 16.21 0.16
CA VAL A 83 12.51 15.80 1.51
C VAL A 83 11.57 16.84 2.15
N GLU A 84 11.92 18.14 2.08
CA GLU A 84 11.08 19.23 2.57
C GLU A 84 9.73 19.28 1.85
N LYS A 85 9.72 19.03 0.52
CA LYS A 85 8.48 18.96 -0.26
C LYS A 85 7.58 17.82 0.25
N ILE A 86 8.12 16.62 0.44
CA ILE A 86 7.39 15.48 1.00
C ILE A 86 6.88 15.79 2.42
N GLU A 87 7.71 16.39 3.27
CA GLU A 87 7.33 16.73 4.64
C GLU A 87 6.18 17.75 4.69
N ARG A 88 6.15 18.68 3.75
CA ARG A 88 5.07 19.66 3.60
C ARG A 88 3.79 19.04 3.04
N MET A 89 3.92 18.18 2.01
CA MET A 89 2.79 17.52 1.35
C MET A 89 2.11 16.48 2.24
N VAL A 90 2.89 15.77 3.06
CA VAL A 90 2.38 14.81 4.03
C VAL A 90 2.13 15.50 5.36
N GLU A 91 0.97 16.15 5.49
CA GLU A 91 0.60 16.92 6.69
C GLU A 91 0.59 16.09 7.99
N LYS A 92 0.18 14.81 7.90
CA LYS A 92 0.10 13.92 9.08
C LYS A 92 1.51 13.52 9.57
N HIS A 93 1.98 14.15 10.65
CA HIS A 93 3.29 13.90 11.24
C HIS A 93 3.59 12.39 11.49
N HIS A 94 2.62 11.65 12.02
CA HIS A 94 2.81 10.22 12.25
C HIS A 94 2.97 9.42 10.96
N LEU A 95 2.32 9.83 9.87
CA LEU A 95 2.50 9.19 8.56
C LEU A 95 3.93 9.42 8.03
N ARG A 96 4.47 10.63 8.18
CA ARG A 96 5.89 10.90 7.84
C ARG A 96 6.83 10.00 8.64
N LYS A 97 6.57 9.84 9.95
CA LYS A 97 7.36 8.94 10.82
C LYS A 97 7.26 7.47 10.43
N ASP A 98 6.24 7.07 9.70
CA ASP A 98 6.11 5.72 9.19
C ASP A 98 6.83 5.55 7.85
N MET A 99 6.57 6.46 6.91
CA MET A 99 7.00 6.31 5.52
C MET A 99 8.47 6.68 5.28
N LEU A 100 8.98 7.77 5.86
CA LEU A 100 10.36 8.19 5.64
C LEU A 100 11.39 7.15 6.14
N PRO A 101 11.26 6.57 7.34
CA PRO A 101 12.16 5.48 7.77
C PRO A 101 12.04 4.25 6.89
N MET A 102 10.86 3.92 6.37
CA MET A 102 10.64 2.81 5.44
C MET A 102 11.40 3.05 4.14
N CYS A 103 11.27 4.23 3.52
CA CYS A 103 12.02 4.59 2.31
C CYS A 103 13.54 4.53 2.54
N ARG A 104 14.03 5.03 3.69
CA ARG A 104 15.46 4.92 4.04
C ARG A 104 15.92 3.47 4.21
N ALA A 105 15.09 2.63 4.80
CA ALA A 105 15.38 1.20 4.95
C ALA A 105 15.42 0.48 3.60
N HIS A 106 14.53 0.81 2.68
CA HIS A 106 14.51 0.27 1.32
C HIS A 106 15.74 0.74 0.51
N LYS A 107 16.07 2.03 0.56
CA LYS A 107 17.33 2.54 -0.02
C LYS A 107 18.55 1.78 0.49
N ALA A 108 18.64 1.57 1.80
CA ALA A 108 19.75 0.83 2.41
C ALA A 108 19.83 -0.65 1.98
N GLN A 109 18.73 -1.26 1.56
CA GLN A 109 18.70 -2.62 1.01
C GLN A 109 19.15 -2.67 -0.46
N GLY A 110 19.19 -1.55 -1.16
CA GLY A 110 19.53 -1.48 -2.59
C GLY A 110 18.53 -2.20 -3.49
N LYS A 111 17.26 -2.27 -3.09
CA LYS A 111 16.18 -2.91 -3.83
C LYS A 111 15.06 -1.93 -4.14
N ALA A 112 14.48 -2.06 -5.33
CA ALA A 112 13.28 -1.33 -5.72
C ALA A 112 12.03 -1.96 -5.07
N PHE A 113 11.33 -1.18 -4.26
CA PHE A 113 10.07 -1.57 -3.63
C PHE A 113 8.95 -0.68 -4.17
N TYR A 114 8.03 -1.24 -4.94
CA TYR A 114 6.97 -0.49 -5.64
C TYR A 114 6.14 0.37 -4.69
N GLU A 115 5.83 -0.12 -3.49
CA GLU A 115 5.03 0.59 -2.50
C GLU A 115 5.64 1.94 -2.09
N THR A 116 6.94 2.01 -1.86
CA THR A 116 7.60 3.25 -1.43
C THR A 116 8.04 4.12 -2.61
N ILE A 117 8.38 3.52 -3.75
CA ILE A 117 8.66 4.25 -5.01
C ILE A 117 7.39 5.00 -5.45
N PHE A 118 6.25 4.32 -5.57
CA PHE A 118 5.00 4.98 -5.95
C PHE A 118 4.52 5.98 -4.90
N TRP A 119 4.69 5.67 -3.61
CA TRP A 119 4.34 6.61 -2.55
C TRP A 119 5.12 7.92 -2.69
N ALA A 120 6.44 7.86 -2.87
CA ALA A 120 7.28 9.03 -3.04
C ALA A 120 6.94 9.78 -4.34
N TYR A 121 6.88 9.07 -5.47
CA TYR A 121 6.54 9.64 -6.77
C TYR A 121 5.19 10.38 -6.73
N LYS A 122 4.14 9.73 -6.24
CA LYS A 122 2.82 10.36 -6.13
C LYS A 122 2.82 11.58 -5.22
N THR A 123 3.54 11.51 -4.10
CA THR A 123 3.62 12.64 -3.16
C THR A 123 4.33 13.81 -3.81
N LEU A 124 5.47 13.58 -4.47
CA LEU A 124 6.23 14.64 -5.14
C LEU A 124 5.49 15.26 -6.34
N HIS A 125 4.66 14.50 -7.04
CA HIS A 125 3.95 14.94 -8.25
C HIS A 125 2.46 15.17 -8.04
N GLU A 126 1.95 15.10 -6.80
CA GLU A 126 0.51 15.23 -6.46
C GLU A 126 -0.37 14.23 -7.24
N GLY A 127 0.21 13.09 -7.61
CA GLY A 127 -0.43 12.10 -8.48
C GLY A 127 -1.51 11.30 -7.76
N LEU A 128 -2.50 10.87 -8.55
CA LEU A 128 -3.61 10.03 -8.11
C LEU A 128 -3.53 8.64 -8.74
N ALA A 129 -3.97 7.65 -7.98
CA ALA A 129 -4.25 6.32 -8.50
C ALA A 129 -5.73 6.19 -8.87
N ILE A 130 -6.03 5.45 -9.94
CA ILE A 130 -7.35 4.93 -10.22
C ILE A 130 -7.55 3.69 -9.36
N MET A 131 -8.67 3.67 -8.61
CA MET A 131 -9.07 2.56 -7.78
C MET A 131 -10.43 2.03 -8.27
N PRO A 132 -10.57 0.73 -8.64
CA PRO A 132 -11.86 0.17 -9.01
C PRO A 132 -12.81 0.20 -7.81
N ALA A 133 -14.09 0.49 -8.03
CA ALA A 133 -15.11 0.51 -6.97
C ALA A 133 -15.33 -0.89 -6.33
N ARG A 134 -14.97 -1.94 -7.05
CA ARG A 134 -15.01 -3.34 -6.57
C ARG A 134 -13.64 -3.97 -6.73
N ASN A 135 -13.22 -4.73 -5.74
CA ASN A 135 -11.93 -5.43 -5.76
C ASN A 135 -11.80 -6.33 -6.99
N MET A 136 -10.72 -6.19 -7.75
CA MET A 136 -10.47 -6.95 -8.98
C MET A 136 -9.27 -7.89 -8.87
N VAL A 137 -8.48 -7.81 -7.81
CA VAL A 137 -7.28 -8.66 -7.63
C VAL A 137 -7.26 -9.20 -6.20
N ASN A 138 -6.91 -10.47 -6.06
CA ASN A 138 -6.58 -11.10 -4.78
C ASN A 138 -5.11 -11.47 -4.77
N ASN A 139 -4.50 -11.46 -3.58
CA ASN A 139 -3.15 -11.95 -3.36
C ASN A 139 -3.21 -13.23 -2.51
N LEU A 140 -2.58 -14.31 -2.99
CA LEU A 140 -2.52 -15.61 -2.34
C LEU A 140 -1.20 -15.85 -1.58
N GLY A 141 -0.33 -14.86 -1.49
CA GLY A 141 1.02 -14.98 -0.91
C GLY A 141 1.06 -15.38 0.57
N ASN A 142 -0.07 -15.38 1.24
CA ASN A 142 -0.23 -15.88 2.59
C ASN A 142 -0.39 -17.42 2.66
N GLU A 143 -0.66 -18.08 1.55
CA GLU A 143 -0.76 -19.54 1.44
C GLU A 143 0.59 -20.18 1.10
N ALA A 144 1.56 -19.38 0.66
CA ALA A 144 2.91 -19.86 0.34
C ALA A 144 3.73 -20.09 1.61
N GLU A 145 4.40 -21.25 1.70
CA GLU A 145 5.30 -21.61 2.82
C GLU A 145 6.50 -20.64 2.95
N GLU A 146 6.81 -19.87 1.90
CA GLU A 146 7.95 -18.94 1.79
C GLU A 146 7.53 -17.46 1.62
N SER A 147 6.45 -17.02 2.25
CA SER A 147 6.06 -15.60 2.20
C SER A 147 7.19 -14.69 2.70
N THR A 148 7.70 -13.80 1.84
CA THR A 148 8.81 -12.87 2.14
C THR A 148 8.38 -11.70 3.05
N HIS A 149 7.10 -11.37 3.10
CA HIS A 149 6.58 -10.20 3.80
C HIS A 149 5.88 -10.53 5.13
N TYR A 150 5.53 -11.78 5.38
CA TYR A 150 4.87 -12.17 6.62
C TYR A 150 5.40 -13.49 7.18
N ALA A 151 6.12 -13.41 8.29
CA ALA A 151 6.72 -14.57 8.98
C ALA A 151 5.72 -15.34 9.88
N GLY A 152 4.44 -14.96 9.89
CA GLY A 152 3.39 -15.55 10.72
C GLY A 152 2.31 -16.26 9.92
N THR A 153 1.45 -17.00 10.60
CA THR A 153 0.26 -17.57 9.97
C THR A 153 -0.86 -16.52 9.93
N LEU A 154 -1.70 -16.55 8.90
CA LEU A 154 -2.91 -15.69 8.79
C LEU A 154 -3.74 -15.67 10.07
N LYS A 155 -3.83 -16.80 10.78
CA LYS A 155 -4.59 -16.93 12.03
C LYS A 155 -4.09 -16.00 13.13
N CYS A 156 -2.80 -15.64 13.09
CA CYS A 156 -2.16 -14.76 14.07
C CYS A 156 -2.11 -13.28 13.62
N MET A 157 -2.51 -12.98 12.39
CA MET A 157 -2.57 -11.62 11.86
C MET A 157 -3.77 -10.86 12.44
N PRO A 158 -3.65 -9.55 12.76
CA PRO A 158 -4.77 -8.71 13.13
C PRO A 158 -5.91 -8.78 12.12
N ARG A 159 -7.14 -8.77 12.61
CA ARG A 159 -8.35 -9.03 11.81
C ARG A 159 -8.46 -8.10 10.59
N ASP A 160 -8.18 -6.81 10.77
CA ASP A 160 -8.31 -5.83 9.69
C ASP A 160 -7.29 -6.07 8.57
N LEU A 161 -6.07 -6.49 8.91
CA LEU A 161 -5.04 -6.85 7.94
C LEU A 161 -5.35 -8.20 7.28
N ARG A 162 -5.76 -9.20 8.08
CA ARG A 162 -6.11 -10.52 7.58
C ARG A 162 -7.25 -10.48 6.57
N ARG A 163 -8.21 -9.56 6.74
CA ARG A 163 -9.35 -9.41 5.82
C ARG A 163 -8.89 -9.19 4.38
N GLN A 164 -7.78 -8.50 4.15
CA GLN A 164 -7.27 -8.20 2.80
C GLN A 164 -6.98 -9.49 1.99
N PHE A 165 -6.58 -10.57 2.66
CA PHE A 165 -6.31 -11.87 2.02
C PHE A 165 -7.55 -12.75 1.83
N THR A 166 -8.71 -12.32 2.32
CA THR A 166 -9.97 -13.10 2.27
C THR A 166 -11.08 -12.37 1.52
N MET A 167 -10.78 -11.26 0.86
CA MET A 167 -11.72 -10.48 0.08
C MET A 167 -12.15 -11.21 -1.17
N ARG A 168 -13.37 -10.96 -1.62
CA ARG A 168 -13.86 -11.44 -2.90
C ARG A 168 -13.27 -10.61 -4.03
N ARG A 169 -13.09 -11.24 -5.17
CA ARG A 169 -12.75 -10.65 -6.44
C ARG A 169 -14.00 -10.56 -7.30
N PHE A 170 -14.16 -9.47 -8.02
CA PHE A 170 -15.32 -9.19 -8.85
C PHE A 170 -14.90 -8.94 -10.29
N GLU A 171 -15.72 -9.43 -11.22
CA GLU A 171 -15.70 -8.95 -12.59
C GLU A 171 -16.39 -7.58 -12.66
N ILE A 172 -15.99 -6.77 -13.64
CA ILE A 172 -16.61 -5.49 -13.93
C ILE A 172 -17.25 -5.55 -15.32
N ASP A 173 -18.43 -4.94 -15.43
CA ASP A 173 -19.18 -4.90 -16.69
C ASP A 173 -18.79 -3.68 -17.52
N PHE A 174 -18.89 -3.80 -18.83
CA PHE A 174 -18.64 -2.72 -19.77
C PHE A 174 -19.93 -2.35 -20.53
N PRO A 175 -20.12 -1.07 -20.90
CA PRO A 175 -19.20 0.06 -20.74
C PRO A 175 -19.11 0.56 -19.29
N LEU A 176 -17.94 1.12 -18.93
CA LEU A 176 -17.71 1.64 -17.59
C LEU A 176 -18.47 2.96 -17.34
N ARG A 177 -18.92 3.15 -16.11
CA ARG A 177 -19.45 4.42 -15.61
C ARG A 177 -18.29 5.26 -15.07
N HIS A 178 -17.87 6.24 -15.87
CA HIS A 178 -16.74 7.11 -15.55
C HIS A 178 -17.14 8.26 -14.60
N PRO A 179 -16.25 8.64 -13.64
CA PRO A 179 -16.37 9.93 -12.96
C PRO A 179 -16.29 11.10 -13.96
N SER A 180 -17.04 12.16 -13.68
CA SER A 180 -17.05 13.37 -14.52
C SER A 180 -15.77 14.20 -14.39
N GLU A 181 -15.03 14.05 -13.30
CA GLU A 181 -13.81 14.80 -12.99
C GLU A 181 -12.75 13.91 -12.30
N VAL A 182 -11.47 14.27 -12.49
CA VAL A 182 -10.36 13.69 -11.74
C VAL A 182 -10.23 14.44 -10.41
N LYS A 183 -10.81 13.87 -9.37
CA LYS A 183 -10.84 14.43 -8.01
C LYS A 183 -10.58 13.34 -6.98
N GLU A 184 -9.76 13.66 -5.98
CA GLU A 184 -9.39 12.71 -4.93
C GLU A 184 -10.58 12.34 -4.03
N ASP A 185 -10.77 11.05 -3.82
CA ASP A 185 -11.54 10.48 -2.70
C ASP A 185 -10.63 10.37 -1.46
N THR A 186 -10.67 11.41 -0.64
CA THR A 186 -9.89 11.46 0.60
C THR A 186 -10.45 10.52 1.67
N ALA A 187 -11.75 10.22 1.63
CA ALA A 187 -12.40 9.33 2.59
C ALA A 187 -11.89 7.90 2.44
N TYR A 188 -11.73 7.41 1.20
CA TYR A 188 -11.12 6.11 0.94
C TYR A 188 -9.66 6.06 1.43
N LYS A 189 -8.87 7.10 1.14
CA LYS A 189 -7.48 7.21 1.62
C LYS A 189 -7.41 7.11 3.15
N ASP A 190 -8.27 7.84 3.86
CA ASP A 190 -8.29 7.81 5.32
C ASP A 190 -8.70 6.44 5.87
N ARG A 191 -9.65 5.74 5.22
CA ARG A 191 -10.02 4.37 5.59
C ARG A 191 -8.86 3.38 5.39
N LEU A 192 -8.18 3.45 4.24
CA LEU A 192 -7.03 2.59 3.95
C LEU A 192 -5.88 2.81 4.94
N TYR A 193 -5.53 4.08 5.18
CA TYR A 193 -4.44 4.41 6.10
C TYR A 193 -4.77 4.00 7.53
N ARG A 194 -6.03 4.16 7.96
CA ARG A 194 -6.50 3.70 9.26
C ARG A 194 -6.42 2.18 9.38
N ARG A 195 -6.85 1.43 8.35
CA ARG A 195 -6.80 -0.04 8.33
C ARG A 195 -5.37 -0.56 8.43
N ASN A 196 -4.44 0.02 7.71
CA ASN A 196 -3.03 -0.33 7.75
C ASN A 196 -2.26 0.33 8.92
N ALA A 197 -2.97 1.09 9.76
CA ALA A 197 -2.41 1.86 10.87
C ALA A 197 -1.35 2.91 10.45
N TRP A 198 -1.29 3.28 9.18
CA TRP A 198 -0.37 4.29 8.67
C TRP A 198 -0.75 5.68 9.18
N GLY A 199 0.16 6.29 9.95
CA GLY A 199 -0.10 7.56 10.62
C GLY A 199 -1.05 7.46 11.83
N HIS A 200 -1.36 6.23 12.30
CA HIS A 200 -2.28 5.99 13.42
C HIS A 200 -1.62 5.18 14.54
N PRO A 201 -0.84 5.81 15.45
CA PRO A 201 -0.06 5.11 16.46
C PRO A 201 -0.90 4.23 17.39
N TRP A 202 -2.09 4.69 17.78
CA TRP A 202 -2.98 3.89 18.65
C TRP A 202 -3.51 2.63 17.95
N ILE A 203 -3.79 2.70 16.66
CA ILE A 203 -4.21 1.52 15.89
C ILE A 203 -3.04 0.53 15.78
N LYS A 204 -1.80 1.01 15.61
CA LYS A 204 -0.61 0.15 15.67
C LYS A 204 -0.49 -0.59 16.99
N VAL A 205 -0.73 0.11 18.11
CA VAL A 205 -0.74 -0.52 19.44
C VAL A 205 -1.84 -1.58 19.52
N MET A 206 -3.05 -1.28 19.05
CA MET A 206 -4.16 -2.24 19.05
C MET A 206 -3.85 -3.46 18.17
N HIS A 207 -3.31 -3.26 16.97
CA HIS A 207 -2.88 -4.37 16.10
C HIS A 207 -1.80 -5.23 16.79
N SER A 208 -0.81 -4.59 17.45
CA SER A 208 0.24 -5.32 18.16
C SER A 208 -0.29 -6.14 19.35
N LEU A 209 -1.29 -5.61 20.06
CA LEU A 209 -1.95 -6.33 21.16
C LEU A 209 -2.80 -7.50 20.64
N GLU A 210 -3.55 -7.27 19.56
CA GLU A 210 -4.35 -8.33 18.91
C GLU A 210 -3.44 -9.44 18.37
N GLU A 211 -2.34 -9.10 17.70
CA GLU A 211 -1.35 -10.05 17.21
C GLU A 211 -0.73 -10.87 18.35
N LEU A 212 -0.36 -10.21 19.46
CA LEU A 212 0.15 -10.88 20.64
C LEU A 212 -0.87 -11.87 21.20
N MET A 213 -2.12 -11.45 21.38
CA MET A 213 -3.19 -12.33 21.90
C MET A 213 -3.44 -13.52 20.98
N LEU A 214 -3.46 -13.31 19.67
CA LEU A 214 -3.64 -14.37 18.69
C LEU A 214 -2.46 -15.36 18.71
N ASN A 215 -1.21 -14.88 18.77
CA ASN A 215 -0.04 -15.74 18.86
C ASN A 215 -0.03 -16.55 20.17
N LEU A 216 -0.44 -15.98 21.31
CA LEU A 216 -0.63 -16.71 22.55
C LEU A 216 -1.72 -17.78 22.43
N ARG A 217 -2.88 -17.41 21.87
CA ARG A 217 -4.01 -18.33 21.69
C ARG A 217 -3.67 -19.53 20.81
N TYR A 218 -2.87 -19.34 19.75
CA TYR A 218 -2.47 -20.40 18.82
C TYR A 218 -1.13 -21.07 19.19
N GLY A 219 -0.56 -20.73 20.35
CA GLY A 219 0.67 -21.37 20.86
C GLY A 219 1.94 -21.02 20.09
N ASN A 220 1.95 -19.92 19.34
CA ASN A 220 3.10 -19.46 18.55
C ASN A 220 4.13 -18.71 19.42
N LEU A 221 4.65 -19.38 20.44
CA LEU A 221 5.56 -18.79 21.41
C LEU A 221 6.91 -18.39 20.80
N ARG A 222 7.33 -19.04 19.72
CA ARG A 222 8.58 -18.70 19.02
C ARG A 222 8.48 -17.29 18.43
N PHE A 223 7.40 -16.98 17.74
CA PHE A 223 7.16 -15.64 17.20
C PHE A 223 7.22 -14.57 18.29
N ILE A 224 6.59 -14.83 19.44
CA ILE A 224 6.60 -13.89 20.56
C ILE A 224 8.02 -13.64 21.08
N LYS A 225 8.82 -14.71 21.25
CA LYS A 225 10.22 -14.61 21.68
C LYS A 225 11.05 -13.79 20.69
N ASP A 226 10.89 -14.07 19.37
CA ASP A 226 11.62 -13.38 18.31
C ASP A 226 11.23 -11.89 18.24
N ALA A 227 9.94 -11.57 18.37
CA ALA A 227 9.44 -10.19 18.42
C ALA A 227 9.97 -9.43 19.65
N MET A 228 10.01 -10.06 20.81
CA MET A 228 10.59 -9.47 22.03
C MET A 228 12.09 -9.23 21.86
N ALA A 229 12.83 -10.22 21.34
CA ALA A 229 14.27 -10.10 21.12
C ALA A 229 14.60 -8.98 20.13
N ASN A 230 13.83 -8.83 19.05
CA ASN A 230 14.01 -7.75 18.08
C ASN A 230 13.73 -6.38 18.70
N ARG A 231 12.66 -6.23 19.50
CA ARG A 231 12.37 -4.97 20.20
C ARG A 231 13.49 -4.61 21.19
N ALA A 232 13.99 -5.59 21.96
CA ALA A 232 15.11 -5.38 22.86
C ALA A 232 16.38 -4.91 22.12
N ARG A 233 16.71 -5.51 20.97
CA ARG A 233 17.85 -5.08 20.12
C ARG A 233 17.69 -3.64 19.61
N ILE A 234 16.50 -3.25 19.21
CA ILE A 234 16.22 -1.89 18.74
C ILE A 234 16.42 -0.88 19.88
N LEU A 235 15.87 -1.17 21.07
CA LEU A 235 16.04 -0.33 22.26
C LEU A 235 17.51 -0.19 22.67
N ILE A 236 18.27 -1.30 22.68
CA ILE A 236 19.70 -1.28 22.99
C ILE A 236 20.46 -0.42 21.99
N ARG A 237 20.17 -0.53 20.69
CA ARG A 237 20.80 0.31 19.66
C ARG A 237 20.47 1.81 19.83
N GLN A 238 19.23 2.14 20.17
CA GLN A 238 18.83 3.53 20.42
C GLN A 238 19.50 4.11 21.66
N LEU A 239 19.74 3.31 22.71
CA LEU A 239 20.46 3.73 23.92
C LEU A 239 21.98 3.80 23.72
N ALA A 240 22.52 3.04 22.76
CA ALA A 240 23.95 3.00 22.46
C ALA A 240 24.41 4.03 21.41
N SER A 241 23.47 4.71 20.74
CA SER A 241 23.78 5.80 19.79
C SER A 241 23.62 7.13 20.57
N PRO A 242 24.71 7.77 21.02
CA PRO A 242 24.62 9.17 21.49
C PRO A 242 24.27 10.05 20.28
N GLU A 243 23.38 11.04 20.48
CA GLU A 243 23.04 12.10 19.53
C GLU A 243 24.26 12.82 18.98
#